data_4d0b6d1ca8133a2ffd0abaec41728b20
#
_entry.id   4d0b6d1ca8133a2ffd0abaec41728b20
#
_cell.length_a   1.000
_cell.length_b   1.000
_cell.length_c   1.000
_cell.angle_alpha   90.00
_cell.angle_beta   90.00
_cell.angle_gamma   90.00
#
_symmetry.space_group_name_H-M   'P 1'
#
loop_
_entity.id
_entity.type
_entity.pdbx_description
1 polymer ?
#
loop_
_entity_poly.entity_id
_entity_poly.type
_entity_poly.pdbx_seq_one_letter_code
_entity_poly.pdbx_strand_id
1 'polypeptide(L)'
;MRVCFPEGATECPTCGCPVPITQTQEPQRVSVANVELNGIKPETKKAIIAVAAFLVIAIVGYFAVSSLLKGNASSSYKKKLSSTVSTMWSGAYQAESAASLIHDVWYNTIYEKSSYTTDKYTKDVSGSFYDDFNTALLMLTWSEDFTSRTDIIESNQKEVEASMKELQNPPEDQKVAYSALLSLYDSYIELVNLALSPSGNLTSYTQNFNNADSAFSKYYKAIQIYVDSE
;
A
#
# COMPACT_ATOMS: atom_id res chain seq x y z
N MET A 1 31.83 35.79 -24.20
CA MET A 1 31.53 37.03 -23.47
C MET A 1 30.61 36.71 -22.31
N ARG A 2 31.10 36.89 -21.08
CA ARG A 2 30.25 36.75 -19.89
C ARG A 2 29.56 38.08 -19.62
N VAL A 3 28.26 38.14 -19.75
CA VAL A 3 27.47 39.33 -19.40
C VAL A 3 27.28 39.28 -17.87
N CYS A 4 27.92 40.22 -17.16
CA CYS A 4 27.67 40.41 -15.73
C CYS A 4 26.42 41.26 -15.55
N PHE A 5 25.43 40.73 -14.88
CA PHE A 5 24.25 41.51 -14.48
C PHE A 5 24.49 42.14 -13.10
N PRO A 6 24.07 43.40 -12.87
CA PRO A 6 24.09 43.96 -11.51
C PRO A 6 23.11 43.23 -10.61
N GLU A 7 23.47 43.03 -9.33
CA GLU A 7 22.59 42.39 -8.35
C GLU A 7 21.25 43.14 -8.24
N GLY A 8 20.16 42.39 -8.47
CA GLY A 8 18.78 42.92 -8.37
C GLY A 8 18.12 43.34 -9.70
N ALA A 9 18.75 43.13 -10.84
CA ALA A 9 18.14 43.44 -12.14
C ALA A 9 17.05 42.41 -12.48
N THR A 10 15.82 42.89 -12.68
CA THR A 10 14.66 42.07 -13.11
C THR A 10 14.58 41.92 -14.65
N GLU A 11 15.26 42.77 -15.38
CA GLU A 11 15.26 42.78 -16.87
C GLU A 11 16.66 43.06 -17.42
N CYS A 12 16.97 42.51 -18.58
CA CYS A 12 18.22 42.78 -19.28
C CYS A 12 18.22 44.22 -19.85
N PRO A 13 19.18 45.08 -19.51
CA PRO A 13 19.18 46.49 -19.96
C PRO A 13 19.45 46.64 -21.48
N THR A 14 19.84 45.57 -22.17
CA THR A 14 20.17 45.59 -23.60
C THR A 14 19.05 45.06 -24.48
N CYS A 15 18.19 44.17 -24.02
CA CYS A 15 17.15 43.53 -24.81
C CYS A 15 15.77 43.46 -24.17
N GLY A 16 15.59 43.93 -22.92
CA GLY A 16 14.30 43.94 -22.21
C GLY A 16 13.75 42.53 -21.83
N CYS A 17 14.53 41.47 -22.01
CA CYS A 17 14.08 40.14 -21.64
C CYS A 17 14.17 39.95 -20.12
N PRO A 18 13.16 39.32 -19.48
CA PRO A 18 13.20 39.01 -18.05
C PRO A 18 14.37 38.07 -17.73
N VAL A 19 15.15 38.43 -16.72
CA VAL A 19 16.24 37.60 -16.25
C VAL A 19 15.63 36.46 -15.43
N PRO A 20 15.92 35.17 -15.73
CA PRO A 20 15.45 34.09 -14.90
C PRO A 20 16.02 34.24 -13.49
N ILE A 21 15.17 34.45 -12.53
CA ILE A 21 15.54 34.51 -11.11
C ILE A 21 16.00 33.11 -10.75
N THR A 22 17.32 32.91 -10.68
CA THR A 22 17.86 31.72 -10.02
C THR A 22 17.57 31.90 -8.53
N GLN A 23 16.42 31.41 -8.11
CA GLN A 23 16.17 31.24 -6.67
C GLN A 23 17.27 30.30 -6.17
N THR A 24 18.27 30.86 -5.52
CA THR A 24 19.10 30.12 -4.61
C THR A 24 18.14 29.63 -3.53
N GLN A 25 17.59 28.44 -3.72
CA GLN A 25 16.91 27.76 -2.64
C GLN A 25 17.98 27.56 -1.56
N GLU A 26 17.93 28.42 -0.53
CA GLU A 26 18.43 28.01 0.78
C GLU A 26 17.87 26.61 1.04
N PRO A 27 18.69 25.68 1.57
CA PRO A 27 18.18 24.40 1.98
C PRO A 27 17.07 24.71 2.99
N GLN A 28 15.81 24.63 2.54
CA GLN A 28 14.68 24.61 3.44
C GLN A 28 14.97 23.48 4.42
N ARG A 29 15.34 23.84 5.63
CA ARG A 29 15.14 22.94 6.75
C ARG A 29 13.64 22.70 6.76
N VAL A 30 13.25 21.59 6.11
CA VAL A 30 11.93 21.01 6.30
C VAL A 30 11.91 20.71 7.79
N SER A 31 11.32 21.60 8.57
CA SER A 31 10.84 21.21 9.88
C SER A 31 9.83 20.12 9.53
N VAL A 32 10.25 18.90 9.73
CA VAL A 32 9.34 17.76 9.78
C VAL A 32 8.39 18.13 10.91
N ALA A 33 7.27 18.79 10.55
CA ALA A 33 6.13 18.80 11.43
C ALA A 33 6.00 17.35 11.84
N ASN A 34 6.06 17.08 13.13
CA ASN A 34 5.76 15.76 13.65
C ASN A 34 4.46 15.31 12.99
N VAL A 35 4.59 14.60 11.89
CA VAL A 35 3.57 13.68 11.47
C VAL A 35 3.69 12.63 12.56
N GLU A 36 3.01 12.88 13.66
CA GLU A 36 2.55 11.79 14.48
C GLU A 36 1.76 10.92 13.52
N LEU A 37 2.48 10.01 12.86
CA LEU A 37 1.89 8.75 12.48
C LEU A 37 1.31 8.26 13.79
N ASN A 38 0.02 8.52 13.96
CA ASN A 38 -0.77 7.93 15.03
C ASN A 38 -0.60 6.44 14.80
N GLY A 39 0.55 5.95 15.23
CA GLY A 39 0.94 4.57 15.17
C GLY A 39 -0.12 3.86 15.95
N ILE A 40 -1.04 3.22 15.24
CA ILE A 40 -1.99 2.30 15.81
C ILE A 40 -1.18 1.47 16.79
N LYS A 41 -1.42 1.69 18.10
CA LYS A 41 -0.69 1.00 19.17
C LYS A 41 -0.65 -0.48 18.84
N PRO A 42 0.44 -1.21 19.10
CA PRO A 42 0.56 -2.64 18.75
C PRO A 42 -0.61 -3.48 19.29
N GLU A 43 -1.23 -3.06 20.38
CA GLU A 43 -2.46 -3.67 20.90
C GLU A 43 -3.69 -3.39 20.02
N THR A 44 -3.77 -2.21 19.40
CA THR A 44 -4.84 -1.88 18.44
C THR A 44 -4.65 -2.62 17.12
N LYS A 45 -3.40 -2.84 16.67
CA LYS A 45 -3.12 -3.71 15.52
C LYS A 45 -3.56 -5.15 15.78
N LYS A 46 -3.25 -5.70 16.96
CA LYS A 46 -3.73 -7.05 17.35
C LYS A 46 -5.25 -7.12 17.45
N ALA A 47 -5.90 -6.08 17.96
CA ALA A 47 -7.37 -6.01 18.02
C ALA A 47 -8.00 -5.91 16.63
N ILE A 48 -7.42 -5.12 15.72
CA ILE A 48 -7.87 -5.02 14.32
C ILE A 48 -7.68 -6.36 13.59
N ILE A 49 -6.55 -7.05 13.81
CA ILE A 49 -6.27 -8.38 13.25
C ILE A 49 -7.28 -9.40 13.77
N ALA A 50 -7.56 -9.40 15.07
CA ALA A 50 -8.52 -10.32 15.67
C ALA A 50 -9.95 -10.07 15.17
N VAL A 51 -10.35 -8.80 15.01
CA VAL A 51 -11.65 -8.41 14.45
C VAL A 51 -11.73 -8.74 12.96
N ALA A 52 -10.67 -8.51 12.19
CA ALA A 52 -10.62 -8.87 10.77
C ALA A 52 -10.68 -10.39 10.57
N ALA A 53 -9.91 -11.17 11.33
CA ALA A 53 -9.95 -12.63 11.28
C ALA A 53 -11.32 -13.18 11.71
N PHE A 54 -11.94 -12.59 12.72
CA PHE A 54 -13.28 -12.99 13.19
C PHE A 54 -14.36 -12.64 12.14
N LEU A 55 -14.26 -11.48 11.48
CA LEU A 55 -15.16 -11.09 10.39
C LEU A 55 -15.01 -12.03 9.18
N VAL A 56 -13.79 -12.42 8.81
CA VAL A 56 -13.56 -13.37 7.71
C VAL A 56 -14.19 -14.73 8.02
N ILE A 57 -14.01 -15.24 9.24
CA ILE A 57 -14.62 -16.52 9.66
C ILE A 57 -16.14 -16.43 9.75
N ALA A 58 -16.68 -15.31 10.23
CA ALA A 58 -18.13 -15.10 10.31
C ALA A 58 -18.77 -15.00 8.93
N ILE A 59 -18.12 -14.34 7.96
CA ILE A 59 -18.57 -14.23 6.57
C ILE A 59 -18.59 -15.62 5.90
N VAL A 60 -17.49 -16.38 6.02
CA VAL A 60 -17.40 -17.73 5.44
C VAL A 60 -18.41 -18.69 6.07
N GLY A 61 -18.59 -18.61 7.40
CA GLY A 61 -19.57 -19.43 8.13
C GLY A 61 -21.03 -19.10 7.76
N TYR A 62 -21.36 -17.82 7.63
CA TYR A 62 -22.71 -17.35 7.27
C TYR A 62 -23.11 -17.83 5.85
N PHE A 63 -22.19 -17.73 4.90
CA PHE A 63 -22.45 -18.19 3.52
C PHE A 63 -22.54 -19.70 3.39
N ALA A 64 -21.87 -20.48 4.21
CA ALA A 64 -22.01 -21.93 4.22
C ALA A 64 -23.42 -22.39 4.64
N VAL A 65 -24.08 -21.66 5.51
CA VAL A 65 -25.42 -22.00 6.01
C VAL A 65 -26.54 -21.57 5.05
N SER A 66 -26.41 -20.40 4.40
CA SER A 66 -27.44 -19.88 3.48
C SER A 66 -27.52 -20.64 2.14
N SER A 67 -26.44 -21.41 1.81
CA SER A 67 -26.37 -22.15 0.55
C SER A 67 -27.29 -23.37 0.44
N LEU A 68 -27.87 -23.80 1.52
CA LEU A 68 -28.76 -24.97 1.55
C LEU A 68 -30.19 -24.68 1.03
N LEU A 69 -30.56 -23.42 0.79
CA LEU A 69 -31.98 -23.08 0.55
C LEU A 69 -32.35 -22.48 -0.82
N LYS A 70 -31.41 -22.11 -1.70
CA LYS A 70 -31.76 -21.61 -3.06
C LYS A 70 -30.71 -21.93 -4.11
N GLY A 71 -30.97 -22.95 -4.95
CA GLY A 71 -30.17 -23.31 -6.10
C GLY A 71 -30.36 -22.34 -7.27
N ASN A 72 -29.51 -21.33 -7.41
CA ASN A 72 -29.47 -20.48 -8.59
C ASN A 72 -28.04 -19.99 -8.86
N ALA A 73 -27.73 -19.74 -10.13
CA ALA A 73 -26.46 -19.23 -10.61
C ALA A 73 -26.01 -17.94 -9.85
N SER A 74 -26.95 -17.09 -9.46
CA SER A 74 -26.71 -15.89 -8.65
C SER A 74 -26.13 -16.22 -7.26
N SER A 75 -26.62 -17.28 -6.61
CA SER A 75 -26.10 -17.71 -5.30
C SER A 75 -24.64 -18.21 -5.40
N SER A 76 -24.31 -18.97 -6.43
CA SER A 76 -22.93 -19.41 -6.68
C SER A 76 -22.01 -18.25 -6.98
N TYR A 77 -22.49 -17.28 -7.77
CA TYR A 77 -21.74 -16.06 -8.08
C TYR A 77 -21.47 -15.22 -6.83
N LYS A 78 -22.47 -14.99 -5.97
CA LYS A 78 -22.30 -14.28 -4.69
C LYS A 78 -21.25 -14.94 -3.80
N LYS A 79 -21.25 -16.27 -3.70
CA LYS A 79 -20.24 -17.00 -2.90
C LYS A 79 -18.84 -16.77 -3.44
N LYS A 80 -18.65 -16.85 -4.76
CA LYS A 80 -17.37 -16.62 -5.39
C LYS A 80 -16.93 -15.17 -5.20
N LEU A 81 -17.84 -14.21 -5.34
CA LEU A 81 -17.57 -12.79 -5.09
C LEU A 81 -17.12 -12.58 -3.64
N SER A 82 -17.85 -13.13 -2.66
CA SER A 82 -17.50 -13.02 -1.24
C SER A 82 -16.15 -13.66 -0.93
N SER A 83 -15.88 -14.86 -1.44
CA SER A 83 -14.58 -15.50 -1.25
C SER A 83 -13.45 -14.67 -1.87
N THR A 84 -13.67 -14.09 -3.05
CA THR A 84 -12.69 -13.23 -3.72
C THR A 84 -12.40 -11.97 -2.89
N VAL A 85 -13.43 -11.33 -2.33
CA VAL A 85 -13.27 -10.18 -1.41
C VAL A 85 -12.45 -10.58 -0.18
N SER A 86 -12.72 -11.76 0.39
CA SER A 86 -11.95 -12.27 1.53
C SER A 86 -10.48 -12.54 1.19
N THR A 87 -10.22 -13.11 0.00
CA THR A 87 -8.85 -13.34 -0.49
C THR A 87 -8.13 -12.02 -0.73
N MET A 88 -8.78 -11.01 -1.33
CA MET A 88 -8.22 -9.66 -1.48
C MET A 88 -7.89 -9.02 -0.13
N TRP A 89 -8.77 -9.14 0.85
CA TRP A 89 -8.52 -8.63 2.19
C TRP A 89 -7.27 -9.25 2.82
N SER A 90 -7.16 -10.58 2.75
CA SER A 90 -5.98 -11.29 3.27
C SER A 90 -4.69 -10.86 2.57
N GLY A 91 -4.72 -10.76 1.23
CA GLY A 91 -3.57 -10.34 0.45
C GLY A 91 -3.20 -8.87 0.66
N ALA A 92 -4.18 -7.99 0.78
CA ALA A 92 -3.95 -6.58 1.08
C ALA A 92 -3.28 -6.40 2.44
N TYR A 93 -3.71 -7.15 3.46
CA TYR A 93 -3.07 -7.13 4.77
C TYR A 93 -1.58 -7.54 4.71
N GLN A 94 -1.26 -8.58 3.94
CA GLN A 94 0.13 -9.00 3.76
C GLN A 94 0.94 -7.95 3.00
N ALA A 95 0.36 -7.36 1.94
CA ALA A 95 1.00 -6.31 1.16
C ALA A 95 1.23 -5.03 1.99
N GLU A 96 0.25 -4.61 2.78
CA GLU A 96 0.37 -3.48 3.72
C GLU A 96 1.50 -3.72 4.74
N SER A 97 1.54 -4.92 5.33
CA SER A 97 2.59 -5.29 6.28
C SER A 97 3.99 -5.27 5.65
N ALA A 98 4.13 -5.74 4.41
CA ALA A 98 5.40 -5.71 3.68
C ALA A 98 5.79 -4.28 3.29
N ALA A 99 4.84 -3.48 2.77
CA ALA A 99 5.06 -2.09 2.39
C ALA A 99 5.42 -1.21 3.60
N SER A 100 4.79 -1.45 4.76
CA SER A 100 5.16 -0.79 6.02
C SER A 100 6.58 -1.13 6.45
N LEU A 101 7.00 -2.39 6.32
CA LEU A 101 8.37 -2.79 6.64
C LEU A 101 9.40 -2.15 5.70
N ILE A 102 9.10 -2.07 4.39
CA ILE A 102 9.92 -1.35 3.42
C ILE A 102 10.07 0.12 3.83
N HIS A 103 8.95 0.79 4.15
CA HIS A 103 8.95 2.17 4.63
C HIS A 103 9.82 2.33 5.87
N ASP A 104 9.66 1.46 6.87
CA ASP A 104 10.38 1.56 8.13
C ASP A 104 11.87 1.32 7.96
N VAL A 105 12.29 0.36 7.12
CA VAL A 105 13.70 0.15 6.79
C VAL A 105 14.27 1.38 6.10
N TRP A 106 13.56 1.92 5.13
CA TRP A 106 13.97 3.12 4.41
C TRP A 106 14.12 4.33 5.33
N TYR A 107 13.07 4.60 6.12
CA TYR A 107 13.04 5.69 7.08
C TYR A 107 14.15 5.56 8.13
N ASN A 108 14.29 4.38 8.74
CA ASN A 108 15.24 4.15 9.82
C ASN A 108 16.69 4.24 9.34
N THR A 109 16.97 3.85 8.10
CA THR A 109 18.32 4.03 7.52
C THR A 109 18.63 5.50 7.29
N ILE A 110 17.73 6.27 6.67
CA ILE A 110 17.95 7.69 6.35
C ILE A 110 18.11 8.54 7.61
N TYR A 111 17.31 8.24 8.66
CA TYR A 111 17.28 9.04 9.88
C TYR A 111 18.04 8.40 11.05
N GLU A 112 18.79 7.34 10.80
CA GLU A 112 19.58 6.59 11.79
C GLU A 112 18.75 6.22 13.04
N LYS A 113 17.54 5.70 12.83
CA LYS A 113 16.63 5.30 13.90
C LYS A 113 16.72 3.81 14.17
N SER A 114 17.23 3.47 15.36
CA SER A 114 17.26 2.08 15.82
C SER A 114 15.87 1.56 16.13
N SER A 115 15.60 0.36 15.62
CA SER A 115 14.38 -0.39 15.90
C SER A 115 14.69 -1.89 15.88
N TYR A 116 14.20 -2.62 16.86
CA TYR A 116 14.39 -4.07 16.94
C TYR A 116 13.93 -4.80 15.67
N THR A 117 12.93 -4.29 14.99
CA THR A 117 12.36 -4.90 13.77
C THR A 117 13.19 -4.64 12.53
N THR A 118 13.94 -3.53 12.47
CA THR A 118 14.64 -3.09 11.27
C THR A 118 16.16 -3.09 11.38
N ASP A 119 16.74 -3.10 12.60
CA ASP A 119 18.19 -3.00 12.80
C ASP A 119 18.99 -4.07 12.04
N LYS A 120 18.43 -5.27 11.89
CA LYS A 120 19.03 -6.36 11.10
C LYS A 120 19.16 -6.07 9.60
N TYR A 121 18.43 -5.07 9.09
CA TYR A 121 18.46 -4.65 7.69
C TYR A 121 19.14 -3.31 7.49
N THR A 122 19.13 -2.45 8.52
CA THR A 122 19.59 -1.05 8.43
C THR A 122 21.01 -0.85 8.91
N LYS A 123 21.60 -1.86 9.56
CA LYS A 123 22.94 -1.80 10.16
C LYS A 123 23.85 -2.91 9.65
N ASP A 124 25.12 -2.58 9.61
CA ASP A 124 26.19 -3.53 9.33
C ASP A 124 26.56 -4.38 10.57
N VAL A 125 27.54 -5.28 10.41
CA VAL A 125 28.04 -6.16 11.47
C VAL A 125 28.70 -5.41 12.63
N SER A 126 29.10 -4.13 12.44
CA SER A 126 29.66 -3.27 13.48
C SER A 126 28.55 -2.56 14.29
N GLY A 127 27.31 -2.63 13.86
CA GLY A 127 26.16 -1.95 14.44
C GLY A 127 25.98 -0.52 13.92
N SER A 128 26.74 -0.10 12.90
CA SER A 128 26.61 1.20 12.23
C SER A 128 25.54 1.15 11.16
N PHE A 129 24.78 2.24 11.00
CA PHE A 129 23.82 2.34 9.88
C PHE A 129 24.54 2.35 8.55
N TYR A 130 23.90 1.76 7.53
CA TYR A 130 24.39 1.87 6.15
C TYR A 130 24.29 3.32 5.67
N ASP A 131 25.35 3.81 5.01
CA ASP A 131 25.38 5.15 4.42
C ASP A 131 24.38 5.28 3.24
N ASP A 132 24.10 4.16 2.55
CA ASP A 132 23.17 4.08 1.44
C ASP A 132 21.93 3.25 1.82
N PHE A 133 20.77 3.88 1.83
CA PHE A 133 19.51 3.23 2.10
C PHE A 133 19.16 2.12 1.08
N ASN A 134 19.71 2.17 -0.14
CA ASN A 134 19.51 1.08 -1.11
C ASN A 134 20.15 -0.21 -0.62
N THR A 135 21.29 -0.11 0.10
CA THR A 135 21.90 -1.27 0.74
C THR A 135 20.95 -1.88 1.78
N ALA A 136 20.34 -1.08 2.63
CA ALA A 136 19.37 -1.56 3.60
C ALA A 136 18.14 -2.21 2.97
N LEU A 137 17.61 -1.62 1.89
CA LEU A 137 16.51 -2.22 1.13
C LEU A 137 16.92 -3.54 0.48
N LEU A 138 18.15 -3.62 -0.02
CA LEU A 138 18.70 -4.86 -0.57
C LEU A 138 18.80 -5.96 0.50
N MET A 139 19.30 -5.62 1.70
CA MET A 139 19.37 -6.54 2.83
C MET A 139 17.98 -7.04 3.25
N LEU A 140 16.98 -6.15 3.22
CA LEU A 140 15.60 -6.54 3.46
C LEU A 140 15.11 -7.51 2.40
N THR A 141 15.20 -7.15 1.12
CA THR A 141 14.61 -7.91 0.00
C THR A 141 15.24 -9.28 -0.19
N TRP A 142 16.51 -9.46 0.21
CA TRP A 142 17.20 -10.74 0.18
C TRP A 142 16.99 -11.57 1.43
N SER A 143 16.34 -11.04 2.46
CA SER A 143 16.08 -11.80 3.67
C SER A 143 15.03 -12.88 3.45
N GLU A 144 15.21 -14.04 4.06
CA GLU A 144 14.26 -15.15 4.00
C GLU A 144 12.85 -14.74 4.52
N ASP A 145 12.83 -13.94 5.60
CA ASP A 145 11.59 -13.41 6.17
C ASP A 145 10.80 -12.59 5.16
N PHE A 146 11.48 -11.74 4.36
CA PHE A 146 10.80 -10.88 3.39
C PHE A 146 10.44 -11.64 2.12
N THR A 147 11.32 -12.52 1.64
CA THR A 147 11.06 -13.39 0.48
C THR A 147 9.84 -14.27 0.74
N SER A 148 9.75 -14.90 1.92
CA SER A 148 8.56 -15.68 2.28
C SER A 148 7.27 -14.86 2.29
N ARG A 149 7.33 -13.58 2.66
CA ARG A 149 6.16 -12.68 2.61
C ARG A 149 5.77 -12.34 1.16
N THR A 150 6.75 -12.05 0.31
CA THR A 150 6.48 -11.75 -1.11
C THR A 150 5.92 -12.96 -1.83
N ASP A 151 6.37 -14.16 -1.54
CA ASP A 151 5.82 -15.41 -2.08
C ASP A 151 4.33 -15.59 -1.72
N ILE A 152 3.97 -15.28 -0.48
CA ILE A 152 2.56 -15.31 -0.02
C ILE A 152 1.73 -14.27 -0.77
N ILE A 153 2.24 -13.04 -0.92
CA ILE A 153 1.56 -11.95 -1.64
C ILE A 153 1.35 -12.34 -3.11
N GLU A 154 2.37 -12.86 -3.78
CA GLU A 154 2.28 -13.30 -5.18
C GLU A 154 1.31 -14.47 -5.35
N SER A 155 1.32 -15.43 -4.45
CA SER A 155 0.38 -16.56 -4.48
C SER A 155 -1.06 -16.07 -4.33
N ASN A 156 -1.29 -15.16 -3.39
CA ASN A 156 -2.58 -14.55 -3.15
C ASN A 156 -3.06 -13.73 -4.36
N GLN A 157 -2.16 -12.95 -4.98
CA GLN A 157 -2.47 -12.19 -6.19
C GLN A 157 -2.92 -13.11 -7.33
N LYS A 158 -2.21 -14.22 -7.56
CA LYS A 158 -2.58 -15.21 -8.59
C LYS A 158 -3.98 -15.82 -8.34
N GLU A 159 -4.31 -16.11 -7.09
CA GLU A 159 -5.63 -16.62 -6.71
C GLU A 159 -6.73 -15.58 -6.95
N VAL A 160 -6.48 -14.32 -6.57
CA VAL A 160 -7.40 -13.20 -6.82
C VAL A 160 -7.61 -13.01 -8.32
N GLU A 161 -6.55 -12.98 -9.12
CA GLU A 161 -6.62 -12.83 -10.57
C GLU A 161 -7.42 -13.96 -11.24
N ALA A 162 -7.23 -15.20 -10.79
CA ALA A 162 -8.00 -16.34 -11.27
C ALA A 162 -9.49 -16.18 -10.93
N SER A 163 -9.78 -15.78 -9.70
CA SER A 163 -11.15 -15.54 -9.25
C SER A 163 -11.83 -14.40 -9.99
N MET A 164 -11.10 -13.31 -10.27
CA MET A 164 -11.60 -12.18 -11.06
C MET A 164 -11.97 -12.60 -12.50
N LYS A 165 -11.18 -13.50 -13.12
CA LYS A 165 -11.51 -14.06 -14.44
C LYS A 165 -12.81 -14.85 -14.43
N GLU A 166 -13.07 -15.63 -13.38
CA GLU A 166 -14.31 -16.39 -13.24
C GLU A 166 -15.53 -15.48 -13.02
N LEU A 167 -15.33 -14.28 -12.45
CA LEU A 167 -16.39 -13.33 -12.13
C LEU A 167 -16.74 -12.35 -13.28
N GLN A 168 -16.06 -12.41 -14.42
CA GLN A 168 -16.21 -11.44 -15.53
C GLN A 168 -17.63 -11.32 -16.11
N ASN A 169 -18.48 -12.34 -15.95
CA ASN A 169 -19.83 -12.36 -16.49
C ASN A 169 -20.87 -12.40 -15.35
N PRO A 170 -21.08 -11.27 -14.65
CA PRO A 170 -22.01 -11.23 -13.55
C PRO A 170 -23.47 -11.41 -14.00
N PRO A 171 -24.30 -12.14 -13.24
CA PRO A 171 -25.75 -12.09 -13.37
C PRO A 171 -26.24 -10.64 -13.30
N GLU A 172 -27.41 -10.35 -13.86
CA GLU A 172 -27.94 -8.98 -13.97
C GLU A 172 -28.05 -8.29 -12.61
N ASP A 173 -28.52 -9.02 -11.60
CA ASP A 173 -28.66 -8.58 -10.20
C ASP A 173 -27.31 -8.40 -9.46
N GLN A 174 -26.20 -8.88 -10.05
CA GLN A 174 -24.86 -8.79 -9.46
C GLN A 174 -23.93 -7.77 -10.16
N LYS A 175 -24.39 -7.09 -11.21
CA LYS A 175 -23.56 -6.14 -11.97
C LYS A 175 -23.03 -4.98 -11.12
N VAL A 176 -23.83 -4.47 -10.20
CA VAL A 176 -23.41 -3.37 -9.31
C VAL A 176 -22.35 -3.86 -8.32
N ALA A 177 -22.55 -5.06 -7.75
CA ALA A 177 -21.56 -5.69 -6.87
C ALA A 177 -20.23 -5.95 -7.60
N TYR A 178 -20.31 -6.41 -8.85
CA TYR A 178 -19.11 -6.61 -9.67
C TYR A 178 -18.36 -5.29 -9.96
N SER A 179 -19.09 -4.19 -10.24
CA SER A 179 -18.45 -2.88 -10.40
C SER A 179 -17.74 -2.41 -9.14
N ALA A 180 -18.33 -2.64 -7.97
CA ALA A 180 -17.68 -2.36 -6.69
C ALA A 180 -16.44 -3.26 -6.46
N LEU A 181 -16.53 -4.54 -6.86
CA LEU A 181 -15.40 -5.47 -6.81
C LEU A 181 -14.24 -5.03 -7.69
N LEU A 182 -14.49 -4.50 -8.89
CA LEU A 182 -13.44 -3.97 -9.77
C LEU A 182 -12.68 -2.81 -9.09
N SER A 183 -13.39 -1.89 -8.45
CA SER A 183 -12.76 -0.79 -7.72
C SER A 183 -11.91 -1.27 -6.54
N LEU A 184 -12.37 -2.31 -5.84
CA LEU A 184 -11.60 -2.95 -4.77
C LEU A 184 -10.36 -3.64 -5.35
N TYR A 185 -10.51 -4.36 -6.47
CA TYR A 185 -9.41 -5.05 -7.14
C TYR A 185 -8.31 -4.07 -7.57
N ASP A 186 -8.67 -2.94 -8.19
CA ASP A 186 -7.70 -1.93 -8.61
C ASP A 186 -6.88 -1.41 -7.40
N SER A 187 -7.55 -1.09 -6.29
CA SER A 187 -6.85 -0.64 -5.07
C SER A 187 -6.02 -1.74 -4.40
N TYR A 188 -6.47 -3.00 -4.50
CA TYR A 188 -5.70 -4.16 -4.04
C TYR A 188 -4.38 -4.30 -4.82
N ILE A 189 -4.44 -4.17 -6.15
CA ILE A 189 -3.25 -4.26 -7.02
C ILE A 189 -2.26 -3.12 -6.70
N GLU A 190 -2.75 -1.92 -6.38
CA GLU A 190 -1.87 -0.82 -5.96
C GLU A 190 -1.08 -1.15 -4.69
N LEU A 191 -1.74 -1.72 -3.67
CA LEU A 191 -1.06 -2.16 -2.44
C LEU A 191 -0.04 -3.29 -2.71
N VAL A 192 -0.42 -4.28 -3.52
CA VAL A 192 0.46 -5.39 -3.91
C VAL A 192 1.70 -4.86 -4.62
N ASN A 193 1.54 -3.93 -5.56
CA ASN A 193 2.66 -3.34 -6.31
C ASN A 193 3.63 -2.59 -5.39
N LEU A 194 3.13 -1.87 -4.37
CA LEU A 194 4.00 -1.19 -3.40
C LEU A 194 4.84 -2.16 -2.58
N ALA A 195 4.30 -3.34 -2.29
CA ALA A 195 5.02 -4.38 -1.56
C ALA A 195 6.06 -5.12 -2.43
N LEU A 196 5.68 -5.45 -3.68
CA LEU A 196 6.50 -6.28 -4.57
C LEU A 196 7.51 -5.47 -5.41
N SER A 197 7.24 -4.20 -5.67
CA SER A 197 8.03 -3.34 -6.56
C SER A 197 8.18 -1.92 -6.00
N PRO A 198 8.81 -1.76 -4.83
CA PRO A 198 9.00 -0.45 -4.22
C PRO A 198 9.83 0.46 -5.13
N SER A 199 9.38 1.70 -5.33
CA SER A 199 10.03 2.64 -6.22
C SER A 199 9.85 4.09 -5.77
N GLY A 200 10.65 5.00 -6.34
CA GLY A 200 10.61 6.42 -6.04
C GLY A 200 11.57 6.81 -4.91
N ASN A 201 11.13 7.72 -4.04
CA ASN A 201 11.83 8.12 -2.83
C ASN A 201 10.92 7.94 -1.60
N LEU A 202 11.48 8.03 -0.39
CA LEU A 202 10.72 7.82 0.85
C LEU A 202 9.43 8.64 0.91
N THR A 203 9.46 9.92 0.51
CA THR A 203 8.28 10.80 0.55
C THR A 203 7.20 10.32 -0.41
N SER A 204 7.56 10.06 -1.68
CA SER A 204 6.60 9.58 -2.67
C SER A 204 6.08 8.19 -2.35
N TYR A 205 6.94 7.31 -1.84
CA TYR A 205 6.54 5.97 -1.41
C TYR A 205 5.53 6.03 -0.26
N THR A 206 5.80 6.85 0.77
CA THR A 206 4.89 7.07 1.91
C THR A 206 3.53 7.61 1.45
N GLN A 207 3.55 8.58 0.53
CA GLN A 207 2.31 9.15 -0.01
C GLN A 207 1.51 8.11 -0.81
N ASN A 208 2.17 7.35 -1.68
CA ASN A 208 1.52 6.30 -2.47
C ASN A 208 0.94 5.21 -1.57
N PHE A 209 1.68 4.80 -0.53
CA PHE A 209 1.21 3.82 0.44
C PHE A 209 -0.05 4.31 1.17
N ASN A 210 -0.04 5.53 1.71
CA ASN A 210 -1.21 6.09 2.40
C ASN A 210 -2.42 6.22 1.47
N ASN A 211 -2.21 6.59 0.20
CA ASN A 211 -3.27 6.70 -0.78
C ASN A 211 -3.87 5.32 -1.12
N ALA A 212 -3.03 4.32 -1.36
CA ALA A 212 -3.46 2.97 -1.70
C ALA A 212 -4.21 2.30 -0.53
N ASP A 213 -3.69 2.43 0.70
CA ASP A 213 -4.34 1.93 1.92
C ASP A 213 -5.71 2.58 2.13
N SER A 214 -5.78 3.90 2.01
CA SER A 214 -7.05 4.65 2.13
C SER A 214 -8.05 4.26 1.05
N ALA A 215 -7.59 4.05 -0.20
CA ALA A 215 -8.42 3.63 -1.32
C ALA A 215 -8.95 2.21 -1.09
N PHE A 216 -8.08 1.27 -0.69
CA PHE A 216 -8.48 -0.10 -0.39
C PHE A 216 -9.51 -0.15 0.74
N SER A 217 -9.26 0.53 1.85
CA SER A 217 -10.19 0.62 2.98
C SER A 217 -11.56 1.18 2.58
N LYS A 218 -11.58 2.22 1.72
CA LYS A 218 -12.80 2.81 1.18
C LYS A 218 -13.60 1.81 0.33
N TYR A 219 -12.95 1.15 -0.61
CA TYR A 219 -13.62 0.23 -1.53
C TYR A 219 -14.00 -1.08 -0.86
N TYR A 220 -13.20 -1.53 0.11
CA TYR A 220 -13.57 -2.66 0.94
C TYR A 220 -14.86 -2.40 1.73
N LYS A 221 -15.00 -1.23 2.37
CA LYS A 221 -16.25 -0.85 3.02
C LYS A 221 -17.43 -0.76 2.05
N ALA A 222 -17.19 -0.27 0.84
CA ALA A 222 -18.23 -0.16 -0.16
C ALA A 222 -18.75 -1.52 -0.65
N ILE A 223 -17.87 -2.51 -0.82
CA ILE A 223 -18.26 -3.86 -1.28
C ILE A 223 -19.02 -4.64 -0.21
N GLN A 224 -18.78 -4.36 1.10
CA GLN A 224 -19.43 -5.06 2.20
C GLN A 224 -20.95 -5.02 2.12
N ILE A 225 -21.54 -3.91 1.64
CA ILE A 225 -23.00 -3.80 1.48
C ILE A 225 -23.60 -4.82 0.49
N TYR A 226 -22.78 -5.39 -0.40
CA TYR A 226 -23.19 -6.41 -1.37
C TYR A 226 -22.85 -7.82 -0.92
N VAL A 227 -21.88 -7.95 -0.02
CA VAL A 227 -21.43 -9.23 0.54
C VAL A 227 -22.27 -9.59 1.75
N ASP A 228 -22.61 -8.60 2.62
CA ASP A 228 -23.34 -8.77 3.89
C ASP A 228 -24.87 -8.63 3.72
N SER A 229 -25.36 -8.26 2.52
CA SER A 229 -26.79 -8.07 2.30
C SER A 229 -27.54 -9.41 2.10
N GLU A 230 -27.98 -10.01 3.22
CA GLU A 230 -29.15 -10.90 3.30
C GLU A 230 -29.96 -10.61 4.54
#